data_5f5901d1b74e66100e7f92ea35f3a5d3
#
_entry.id   5f5901d1b74e66100e7f92ea35f3a5d3
#
_cell.length_a   1.000
_cell.length_b   1.000
_cell.length_c   1.000
_cell.angle_alpha   90.00
_cell.angle_beta   90.00
_cell.angle_gamma   90.00
#
_symmetry.space_group_name_H-M   'P 1'
#
loop_
_entity.id
_entity.type
_entity.pdbx_description
1 polymer ?
#
loop_
_entity_poly.entity_id
_entity_poly.type
_entity_poly.pdbx_seq_one_letter_code
_entity_poly.pdbx_strand_id
1 'polypeptide(L)'
;MQYRDLGGSEIPASIVGLGTYLAGSGNNDGEYITAINKALDHGVTLIDTAPSYGWGHSEKVVGQAIKGRRDDVVIATKCGLWWHDERGSPIGEKDGKDVRLSLRPDTIRIEVEDSLRRLDIETIDLLQCHKPAVEPELTPIEETMACLAALKEEGKVRAIGISNVSIEQLDRYRVAGELASHQCRYSMLFRAPENDVLPYCAEHNVASICYMSLEQGLLTGKVGPDRIFNAGDWRANAEQWLPWFRRENRQKLLDMFAGWQDLLEHHDCTIAQLVIAWTAAQPGATHILCGLRTADQGIEAAGAAAILLSESDVQRISSDLTALGNPVTEQLGG
;
A
#
# COMPACT_ATOMS: atom_id res chain seq x y z
N MET A 1 -18.70 -1.87 -5.73
CA MET A 1 -17.63 -1.39 -4.82
C MET A 1 -18.14 -1.45 -3.40
N GLN A 2 -17.30 -1.87 -2.46
CA GLN A 2 -17.56 -1.81 -1.02
C GLN A 2 -16.73 -0.69 -0.41
N TYR A 3 -17.26 -0.09 0.67
CA TYR A 3 -16.58 0.99 1.41
C TYR A 3 -16.50 0.62 2.89
N ARG A 4 -15.42 1.01 3.56
CA ARG A 4 -15.21 0.88 4.99
C ARG A 4 -14.62 2.19 5.53
N ASP A 5 -14.91 2.52 6.76
CA ASP A 5 -14.30 3.69 7.39
C ASP A 5 -12.79 3.44 7.64
N LEU A 6 -12.01 4.50 7.53
CA LEU A 6 -10.62 4.49 7.97
C LEU A 6 -10.57 4.49 9.50
N GLY A 7 -10.74 3.30 10.08
CA GLY A 7 -10.80 3.12 11.53
C GLY A 7 -11.88 3.99 12.18
N GLY A 8 -11.55 4.65 13.29
CA GLY A 8 -12.44 5.54 14.01
C GLY A 8 -12.61 6.94 13.41
N SER A 9 -12.12 7.21 12.19
CA SER A 9 -12.11 8.58 11.62
C SER A 9 -13.40 9.02 10.95
N GLU A 10 -14.38 8.13 10.77
CA GLU A 10 -15.63 8.38 10.02
C GLU A 10 -15.40 8.85 8.57
N ILE A 11 -14.25 8.48 7.98
CA ILE A 11 -13.93 8.73 6.57
C ILE A 11 -14.14 7.45 5.79
N PRO A 12 -15.25 7.31 5.03
CA PRO A 12 -15.50 6.12 4.22
C PRO A 12 -14.54 6.10 3.02
N ALA A 13 -13.85 4.99 2.84
CA ALA A 13 -12.95 4.75 1.72
C ALA A 13 -13.26 3.41 1.05
N SER A 14 -12.99 3.30 -0.25
CA SER A 14 -13.16 2.03 -0.96
C SER A 14 -12.22 0.97 -0.41
N ILE A 15 -12.70 -0.29 -0.29
CA ILE A 15 -11.86 -1.40 0.22
C ILE A 15 -10.67 -1.71 -0.69
N VAL A 16 -10.78 -1.39 -1.98
CA VAL A 16 -9.65 -1.39 -2.91
C VAL A 16 -9.17 0.04 -3.08
N GLY A 17 -7.89 0.28 -2.81
CA GLY A 17 -7.23 1.56 -2.99
C GLY A 17 -6.13 1.50 -4.05
N LEU A 18 -5.76 2.65 -4.58
CA LEU A 18 -4.69 2.77 -5.57
C LEU A 18 -3.37 3.13 -4.90
N GLY A 19 -2.34 2.29 -5.10
CA GLY A 19 -0.97 2.62 -4.74
C GLY A 19 -0.25 3.27 -5.91
N THR A 20 0.24 4.50 -5.75
CA THR A 20 0.79 5.32 -6.83
C THR A 20 2.33 5.38 -6.88
N TYR A 21 3.02 4.43 -6.23
CA TYR A 21 4.49 4.39 -6.22
C TYR A 21 5.09 4.46 -7.63
N LEU A 22 4.49 3.77 -8.61
CA LEU A 22 5.00 3.72 -9.98
C LEU A 22 4.77 5.03 -10.75
N ALA A 23 3.79 5.84 -10.41
CA ALA A 23 3.58 7.16 -10.97
C ALA A 23 4.73 8.13 -10.65
N GLY A 24 5.52 7.83 -9.61
CA GLY A 24 6.74 8.57 -9.28
C GLY A 24 7.89 8.40 -10.27
N SER A 25 7.80 7.48 -11.24
CA SER A 25 8.89 7.24 -12.21
C SER A 25 9.10 8.38 -13.22
N GLY A 26 8.13 9.29 -13.37
CA GLY A 26 8.18 10.41 -14.30
C GLY A 26 8.02 10.03 -15.78
N ASN A 27 7.68 8.78 -16.07
CA ASN A 27 7.40 8.26 -17.39
C ASN A 27 5.91 7.95 -17.51
N ASN A 28 5.26 8.42 -18.57
CA ASN A 28 3.86 8.09 -18.87
C ASN A 28 2.81 8.68 -17.91
N ASP A 29 2.99 9.90 -17.43
CA ASP A 29 2.04 10.58 -16.52
C ASP A 29 0.60 10.54 -17.06
N GLY A 30 0.40 10.75 -18.37
CA GLY A 30 -0.91 10.70 -19.00
C GLY A 30 -1.60 9.33 -18.89
N GLU A 31 -0.84 8.23 -18.93
CA GLU A 31 -1.37 6.88 -18.74
C GLU A 31 -1.77 6.67 -17.28
N TYR A 32 -0.96 7.12 -16.32
CA TYR A 32 -1.29 7.07 -14.90
C TYR A 32 -2.53 7.88 -14.55
N ILE A 33 -2.63 9.11 -15.06
CA ILE A 33 -3.81 9.98 -14.90
C ILE A 33 -5.05 9.26 -15.44
N THR A 34 -4.95 8.68 -16.63
CA THR A 34 -6.04 7.93 -17.24
C THR A 34 -6.42 6.71 -16.40
N ALA A 35 -5.42 5.97 -15.90
CA ALA A 35 -5.64 4.79 -15.08
C ALA A 35 -6.31 5.14 -13.74
N ILE A 36 -5.87 6.21 -13.07
CA ILE A 36 -6.50 6.71 -11.84
C ILE A 36 -7.96 7.08 -12.13
N ASN A 37 -8.22 7.91 -13.14
CA ASN A 37 -9.57 8.33 -13.48
C ASN A 37 -10.49 7.15 -13.80
N LYS A 38 -10.01 6.15 -14.54
CA LYS A 38 -10.79 4.93 -14.82
C LYS A 38 -11.12 4.15 -13.56
N ALA A 39 -10.21 4.03 -12.61
CA ALA A 39 -10.50 3.40 -11.34
C ALA A 39 -11.54 4.19 -10.51
N LEU A 40 -11.43 5.53 -10.49
CA LEU A 40 -12.41 6.39 -9.85
C LEU A 40 -13.80 6.26 -10.49
N ASP A 41 -13.88 6.19 -11.84
CA ASP A 41 -15.14 5.96 -12.57
C ASP A 41 -15.80 4.62 -12.21
N HIS A 42 -15.04 3.66 -11.67
CA HIS A 42 -15.51 2.36 -11.18
C HIS A 42 -15.68 2.30 -9.65
N GLY A 43 -15.67 3.46 -8.98
CA GLY A 43 -16.01 3.60 -7.56
C GLY A 43 -14.83 3.42 -6.59
N VAL A 44 -13.59 3.33 -7.05
CA VAL A 44 -12.44 3.46 -6.17
C VAL A 44 -12.38 4.90 -5.66
N THR A 45 -12.18 5.09 -4.36
CA THR A 45 -12.04 6.43 -3.76
C THR A 45 -10.68 6.61 -3.08
N LEU A 46 -10.08 5.55 -2.54
CA LEU A 46 -8.81 5.62 -1.82
C LEU A 46 -7.61 5.69 -2.78
N ILE A 47 -6.83 6.76 -2.67
CA ILE A 47 -5.56 6.93 -3.41
C ILE A 47 -4.43 7.11 -2.39
N ASP A 48 -3.46 6.20 -2.40
CA ASP A 48 -2.26 6.25 -1.56
C ASP A 48 -1.04 6.70 -2.38
N THR A 49 -0.41 7.77 -1.92
CA THR A 49 0.82 8.33 -2.48
C THR A 49 1.85 8.62 -1.38
N ALA A 50 2.97 9.24 -1.72
CA ALA A 50 3.97 9.73 -0.77
C ALA A 50 4.89 10.78 -1.41
N PRO A 51 5.46 11.72 -0.61
CA PRO A 51 6.51 12.65 -1.06
C PRO A 51 7.73 11.93 -1.65
N SER A 52 8.12 10.78 -1.09
CA SER A 52 9.27 10.00 -1.55
C SER A 52 9.06 9.27 -2.88
N TYR A 53 7.83 9.23 -3.43
CA TYR A 53 7.56 8.59 -4.70
C TYR A 53 7.92 9.53 -5.85
N GLY A 54 9.14 9.35 -6.40
CA GLY A 54 9.70 10.24 -7.40
C GLY A 54 9.90 11.66 -6.89
N TRP A 55 10.21 11.81 -5.60
CA TRP A 55 10.54 13.09 -4.97
C TRP A 55 9.42 14.14 -5.14
N GLY A 56 8.19 13.69 -4.92
CA GLY A 56 6.96 14.48 -5.05
C GLY A 56 6.30 14.40 -6.43
N HIS A 57 6.89 13.68 -7.39
CA HIS A 57 6.29 13.56 -8.73
C HIS A 57 4.95 12.82 -8.70
N SER A 58 4.86 11.71 -7.94
CA SER A 58 3.61 10.97 -7.78
C SER A 58 2.48 11.83 -7.23
N GLU A 59 2.73 12.68 -6.24
CA GLU A 59 1.73 13.61 -5.71
C GLU A 59 1.25 14.61 -6.77
N LYS A 60 2.14 15.11 -7.64
CA LYS A 60 1.75 16.00 -8.77
C LYS A 60 0.87 15.27 -9.78
N VAL A 61 1.18 14.02 -10.10
CA VAL A 61 0.36 13.19 -11.01
C VAL A 61 -1.02 12.94 -10.42
N VAL A 62 -1.08 12.60 -9.12
CA VAL A 62 -2.35 12.43 -8.39
C VAL A 62 -3.14 13.74 -8.38
N GLY A 63 -2.52 14.88 -8.04
CA GLY A 63 -3.17 16.19 -8.06
C GLY A 63 -3.80 16.53 -9.41
N GLN A 64 -3.09 16.23 -10.51
CA GLN A 64 -3.63 16.40 -11.86
C GLN A 64 -4.82 15.47 -12.15
N ALA A 65 -4.72 14.20 -11.70
CA ALA A 65 -5.77 13.21 -11.94
C ALA A 65 -7.08 13.54 -11.21
N ILE A 66 -7.00 14.12 -10.00
CA ILE A 66 -8.18 14.44 -9.17
C ILE A 66 -8.73 15.85 -9.39
N LYS A 67 -8.16 16.61 -10.34
CA LYS A 67 -8.62 17.96 -10.62
C LYS A 67 -10.10 17.98 -11.04
N GLY A 68 -10.91 18.70 -10.25
CA GLY A 68 -12.38 18.74 -10.43
C GLY A 68 -13.12 17.54 -9.82
N ARG A 69 -12.42 16.65 -9.12
CA ARG A 69 -12.97 15.44 -8.47
C ARG A 69 -12.51 15.28 -7.01
N ARG A 70 -12.05 16.36 -6.39
CA ARG A 70 -11.49 16.30 -5.01
C ARG A 70 -12.44 15.66 -4.00
N ASP A 71 -13.72 15.95 -4.12
CA ASP A 71 -14.75 15.44 -3.20
C ASP A 71 -15.10 13.96 -3.43
N ASP A 72 -14.69 13.40 -4.56
CA ASP A 72 -14.92 11.98 -4.90
C ASP A 72 -13.83 11.06 -4.32
N VAL A 73 -12.75 11.62 -3.73
CA VAL A 73 -11.55 10.87 -3.37
C VAL A 73 -11.16 11.03 -1.91
N VAL A 74 -10.51 10.01 -1.40
CA VAL A 74 -9.81 9.98 -0.11
C VAL A 74 -8.31 9.90 -0.40
N ILE A 75 -7.60 11.00 -0.15
CA ILE A 75 -6.16 11.10 -0.40
C ILE A 75 -5.38 10.72 0.84
N ALA A 76 -4.63 9.63 0.75
CA ALA A 76 -3.64 9.22 1.73
C ALA A 76 -2.23 9.58 1.21
N THR A 77 -1.47 10.36 1.99
CA THR A 77 -0.06 10.60 1.73
C THR A 77 0.77 10.37 2.99
N LYS A 78 2.07 10.62 2.92
CA LYS A 78 2.98 10.24 3.99
C LYS A 78 3.93 11.39 4.36
N CYS A 79 4.58 11.27 5.53
CA CYS A 79 5.67 12.14 5.98
C CYS A 79 6.78 11.30 6.64
N GLY A 80 7.92 11.96 6.90
CA GLY A 80 9.01 11.37 7.67
C GLY A 80 10.15 10.80 6.84
N LEU A 81 10.09 10.79 5.50
CA LEU A 81 11.25 10.54 4.64
C LEU A 81 11.77 11.88 4.11
N TRP A 82 12.86 12.34 4.70
CA TRP A 82 13.42 13.67 4.55
C TRP A 82 14.67 13.68 3.65
N TRP A 83 14.82 14.68 2.79
CA TRP A 83 15.96 14.81 1.87
C TRP A 83 16.35 16.27 1.57
N HIS A 84 15.89 17.23 2.38
CA HIS A 84 16.11 18.65 2.11
C HIS A 84 17.38 19.17 2.78
N ASP A 85 17.75 18.60 3.92
CA ASP A 85 18.93 18.96 4.70
C ASP A 85 19.32 17.83 5.68
N GLU A 86 20.23 18.10 6.63
CA GLU A 86 20.80 17.10 7.52
C GLU A 86 19.92 16.73 8.74
N ARG A 87 18.68 17.23 8.85
CA ARG A 87 17.76 16.85 9.93
C ARG A 87 17.30 15.40 9.78
N GLY A 88 17.24 14.69 10.90
CA GLY A 88 16.83 13.28 10.93
C GLY A 88 18.00 12.31 10.77
N SER A 89 17.68 11.04 10.97
CA SER A 89 18.64 9.93 10.91
C SER A 89 18.92 9.52 9.47
N PRO A 90 20.20 9.42 9.04
CA PRO A 90 20.51 8.97 7.68
C PRO A 90 20.11 7.50 7.50
N ILE A 91 19.41 7.18 6.41
CA ILE A 91 18.99 5.81 6.09
C ILE A 91 19.50 5.34 4.73
N GLY A 92 20.28 6.14 4.05
CA GLY A 92 20.94 5.79 2.79
C GLY A 92 20.78 6.84 1.70
N GLU A 93 21.27 6.52 0.51
CA GLU A 93 21.17 7.37 -0.67
C GLU A 93 20.23 6.72 -1.70
N LYS A 94 19.42 7.56 -2.34
CA LYS A 94 18.55 7.13 -3.45
C LYS A 94 18.47 8.24 -4.51
N ASP A 95 18.73 7.88 -5.75
CA ASP A 95 18.70 8.79 -6.90
C ASP A 95 19.57 10.06 -6.70
N GLY A 96 20.74 9.90 -6.06
CA GLY A 96 21.67 11.00 -5.75
C GLY A 96 21.23 11.92 -4.61
N LYS A 97 20.24 11.53 -3.82
CA LYS A 97 19.77 12.25 -2.63
C LYS A 97 20.11 11.47 -1.36
N ASP A 98 20.68 12.16 -0.37
CA ASP A 98 20.80 11.65 0.99
C ASP A 98 19.40 11.58 1.61
N VAL A 99 18.95 10.37 1.92
CA VAL A 99 17.61 10.14 2.50
C VAL A 99 17.74 9.92 3.99
N ARG A 100 16.94 10.67 4.71
CA ARG A 100 16.89 10.65 6.17
C ARG A 100 15.49 10.30 6.66
N LEU A 101 15.40 9.84 7.86
CA LEU A 101 14.14 9.63 8.55
C LEU A 101 14.01 10.69 9.64
N SER A 102 13.01 11.56 9.51
CA SER A 102 12.74 12.64 10.45
C SER A 102 11.26 12.73 10.76
N LEU A 103 10.89 12.42 11.99
CA LEU A 103 9.53 12.62 12.51
C LEU A 103 9.46 13.85 13.44
N ARG A 104 10.37 14.78 13.26
CA ARG A 104 10.42 16.06 14.00
C ARG A 104 9.23 16.94 13.56
N PRO A 105 8.59 17.68 14.49
CA PRO A 105 7.51 18.59 14.18
C PRO A 105 7.79 19.58 13.05
N ASP A 106 9.02 20.14 13.02
CA ASP A 106 9.42 21.13 12.03
C ASP A 106 9.54 20.54 10.60
N THR A 107 10.08 19.30 10.47
CA THR A 107 10.15 18.64 9.16
C THR A 107 8.78 18.15 8.68
N ILE A 108 7.97 17.57 9.56
CA ILE A 108 6.61 17.13 9.24
C ILE A 108 5.77 18.30 8.67
N ARG A 109 5.82 19.48 9.31
CA ARG A 109 5.08 20.65 8.84
C ARG A 109 5.51 21.08 7.44
N ILE A 110 6.80 21.07 7.15
CA ILE A 110 7.30 21.40 5.80
C ILE A 110 6.80 20.37 4.77
N GLU A 111 6.91 19.07 5.08
CA GLU A 111 6.44 18.00 4.18
C GLU A 111 4.94 18.11 3.90
N VAL A 112 4.12 18.43 4.91
CA VAL A 112 2.67 18.62 4.74
C VAL A 112 2.35 19.78 3.82
N GLU A 113 2.97 20.96 4.02
CA GLU A 113 2.77 22.12 3.14
C GLU A 113 3.20 21.82 1.70
N ASP A 114 4.30 21.10 1.56
CA ASP A 114 4.80 20.67 0.26
C ASP A 114 3.86 19.67 -0.43
N SER A 115 3.29 18.73 0.32
CA SER A 115 2.32 17.75 -0.19
C SER A 115 1.01 18.42 -0.61
N LEU A 116 0.46 19.31 0.21
CA LEU A 116 -0.74 20.10 -0.11
C LEU A 116 -0.54 20.87 -1.43
N ARG A 117 0.63 21.52 -1.60
CA ARG A 117 0.97 22.27 -2.81
C ARG A 117 1.13 21.37 -4.03
N ARG A 118 1.79 20.18 -3.90
CA ARG A 118 1.99 19.25 -5.01
C ARG A 118 0.69 18.57 -5.45
N LEU A 119 -0.17 18.24 -4.51
CA LEU A 119 -1.50 17.64 -4.73
C LEU A 119 -2.52 18.67 -5.22
N ASP A 120 -2.25 19.98 -5.07
CA ASP A 120 -3.19 21.09 -5.35
C ASP A 120 -4.50 20.95 -4.56
N ILE A 121 -4.38 20.68 -3.24
CA ILE A 121 -5.50 20.52 -2.30
C ILE A 121 -5.25 21.30 -1.02
N GLU A 122 -6.31 21.63 -0.29
CA GLU A 122 -6.24 22.37 0.99
C GLU A 122 -6.16 21.42 2.21
N THR A 123 -6.64 20.18 2.08
CA THR A 123 -6.71 19.22 3.19
C THR A 123 -6.34 17.82 2.70
N ILE A 124 -5.47 17.13 3.45
CA ILE A 124 -5.12 15.71 3.27
C ILE A 124 -6.12 14.88 4.08
N ASP A 125 -6.73 13.85 3.48
CA ASP A 125 -7.68 13.00 4.20
C ASP A 125 -6.99 12.08 5.21
N LEU A 126 -5.84 11.49 4.85
CA LEU A 126 -5.05 10.64 5.73
C LEU A 126 -3.56 10.96 5.58
N LEU A 127 -2.94 11.48 6.65
CA LEU A 127 -1.48 11.65 6.72
C LEU A 127 -0.86 10.52 7.53
N GLN A 128 0.13 9.84 6.98
CA GLN A 128 0.77 8.69 7.60
C GLN A 128 2.26 8.94 7.86
N CYS A 129 2.77 8.60 9.06
CA CYS A 129 4.21 8.43 9.21
C CYS A 129 4.66 7.24 8.35
N HIS A 130 5.59 7.47 7.41
CA HIS A 130 6.01 6.45 6.44
C HIS A 130 6.75 5.28 7.08
N LYS A 131 7.53 5.57 8.13
CA LYS A 131 8.31 4.64 8.95
C LYS A 131 8.45 5.18 10.37
N PRO A 132 8.75 4.34 11.37
CA PRO A 132 9.09 4.80 12.71
C PRO A 132 10.42 5.57 12.71
N ALA A 133 10.60 6.47 13.68
CA ALA A 133 11.90 7.09 13.93
C ALA A 133 12.96 6.03 14.25
N VAL A 134 14.20 6.28 13.81
CA VAL A 134 15.37 5.40 14.04
C VAL A 134 16.54 6.20 14.59
N GLU A 135 17.50 5.51 15.25
CA GLU A 135 18.75 6.12 15.68
C GLU A 135 19.53 6.77 14.51
N PRO A 136 20.33 7.83 14.73
CA PRO A 136 20.61 8.45 16.02
C PRO A 136 19.60 9.52 16.49
N GLU A 137 18.66 9.96 15.63
CA GLU A 137 17.68 10.98 15.97
C GLU A 137 16.29 10.37 16.20
N LEU A 138 16.09 9.76 17.38
CA LEU A 138 14.78 9.26 17.79
C LEU A 138 13.90 10.41 18.23
N THR A 139 13.01 10.87 17.34
CA THR A 139 11.94 11.78 17.76
C THR A 139 10.96 11.02 18.65
N PRO A 140 10.63 11.52 19.86
CA PRO A 140 9.62 10.91 20.72
C PRO A 140 8.27 10.79 19.99
N ILE A 141 7.59 9.64 20.18
CA ILE A 141 6.27 9.38 19.54
C ILE A 141 5.25 10.46 19.96
N GLU A 142 5.31 10.89 21.20
CA GLU A 142 4.44 11.91 21.78
C GLU A 142 4.59 13.27 21.08
N GLU A 143 5.82 13.67 20.72
CA GLU A 143 6.07 14.91 19.97
C GLU A 143 5.56 14.80 18.53
N THR A 144 5.78 13.66 17.88
CA THR A 144 5.26 13.37 16.54
C THR A 144 3.75 13.44 16.54
N MET A 145 3.08 12.74 17.47
CA MET A 145 1.62 12.69 17.54
C MET A 145 1.01 14.04 17.91
N ALA A 146 1.63 14.81 18.79
CA ALA A 146 1.20 16.17 19.11
C ALA A 146 1.27 17.10 17.87
N CYS A 147 2.30 16.96 17.04
CA CYS A 147 2.39 17.71 15.78
C CYS A 147 1.28 17.32 14.80
N LEU A 148 1.04 16.02 14.63
CA LEU A 148 -0.02 15.52 13.73
C LEU A 148 -1.42 15.95 14.21
N ALA A 149 -1.67 15.92 15.52
CA ALA A 149 -2.92 16.40 16.12
C ALA A 149 -3.11 17.91 15.86
N ALA A 150 -2.07 18.72 16.03
CA ALA A 150 -2.12 20.14 15.73
C ALA A 150 -2.44 20.40 14.23
N LEU A 151 -1.86 19.64 13.30
CA LEU A 151 -2.18 19.74 11.87
C LEU A 151 -3.63 19.34 11.57
N LYS A 152 -4.22 18.42 12.35
CA LYS A 152 -5.64 18.07 12.27
C LYS A 152 -6.52 19.21 12.79
N GLU A 153 -6.17 19.81 13.92
CA GLU A 153 -6.87 20.98 14.47
C GLU A 153 -6.81 22.19 13.52
N GLU A 154 -5.70 22.37 12.81
CA GLU A 154 -5.52 23.40 11.78
C GLU A 154 -6.33 23.11 10.49
N GLY A 155 -6.97 21.95 10.37
CA GLY A 155 -7.74 21.52 9.20
C GLY A 155 -6.91 21.07 8.00
N LYS A 156 -5.60 20.92 8.16
CA LYS A 156 -4.70 20.48 7.07
C LYS A 156 -4.73 18.97 6.87
N VAL A 157 -5.12 18.21 7.89
CA VAL A 157 -5.21 16.75 7.90
C VAL A 157 -6.52 16.35 8.55
N ARG A 158 -7.25 15.35 8.01
CA ARG A 158 -8.49 14.84 8.59
C ARG A 158 -8.26 13.65 9.51
N ALA A 159 -7.35 12.74 9.14
CA ALA A 159 -7.04 11.53 9.90
C ALA A 159 -5.53 11.27 9.93
N ILE A 160 -5.07 10.64 11.01
CA ILE A 160 -3.68 10.31 11.28
C ILE A 160 -3.47 8.82 11.13
N GLY A 161 -2.41 8.42 10.43
CA GLY A 161 -1.98 7.03 10.27
C GLY A 161 -0.49 6.83 10.49
N ILE A 162 -0.09 5.59 10.55
CA ILE A 162 1.31 5.19 10.60
C ILE A 162 1.56 4.02 9.66
N SER A 163 2.83 3.74 9.37
CA SER A 163 3.21 2.63 8.49
C SER A 163 4.51 1.98 8.95
N ASN A 164 4.64 0.68 8.71
CA ASN A 164 5.88 -0.07 8.92
C ASN A 164 6.42 -0.06 10.37
N VAL A 165 5.53 -0.08 11.35
CA VAL A 165 5.89 -0.14 12.78
C VAL A 165 5.70 -1.54 13.35
N SER A 166 6.41 -1.87 14.44
CA SER A 166 6.15 -3.09 15.22
C SER A 166 4.85 -2.96 16.00
N ILE A 167 4.34 -4.10 16.52
CA ILE A 167 3.13 -4.10 17.33
C ILE A 167 3.27 -3.24 18.62
N GLU A 168 4.45 -3.25 19.24
CA GLU A 168 4.75 -2.42 20.42
C GLU A 168 4.76 -0.93 20.07
N GLN A 169 5.30 -0.59 18.91
CA GLN A 169 5.26 0.79 18.41
C GLN A 169 3.84 1.22 18.06
N LEU A 170 3.08 0.34 17.39
CA LEU A 170 1.68 0.57 17.05
C LEU A 170 0.84 0.92 18.29
N ASP A 171 0.99 0.14 19.37
CA ASP A 171 0.30 0.42 20.64
C ASP A 171 0.74 1.76 21.24
N ARG A 172 2.03 2.08 21.23
CA ARG A 172 2.54 3.36 21.71
C ARG A 172 1.98 4.56 20.92
N TYR A 173 1.90 4.47 19.57
CA TYR A 173 1.30 5.52 18.76
C TYR A 173 -0.18 5.71 19.09
N ARG A 174 -0.93 4.61 19.25
CA ARG A 174 -2.35 4.63 19.60
C ARG A 174 -2.60 5.24 21.00
N VAL A 175 -1.73 4.93 21.96
CA VAL A 175 -1.81 5.52 23.32
C VAL A 175 -1.43 7.00 23.32
N ALA A 176 -0.50 7.42 22.45
CA ALA A 176 -0.05 8.81 22.37
C ALA A 176 -1.06 9.75 21.69
N GLY A 177 -2.04 9.22 20.93
CA GLY A 177 -3.05 10.05 20.28
C GLY A 177 -4.01 9.25 19.41
N GLU A 178 -4.93 9.98 18.75
CA GLU A 178 -5.88 9.38 17.82
C GLU A 178 -5.16 8.77 16.61
N LEU A 179 -5.43 7.49 16.33
CA LEU A 179 -4.83 6.75 15.24
C LEU A 179 -5.92 6.08 14.38
N ALA A 180 -6.06 6.52 13.14
CA ALA A 180 -7.07 6.02 12.21
C ALA A 180 -6.61 4.78 11.44
N SER A 181 -5.31 4.69 11.08
CA SER A 181 -4.83 3.59 10.26
C SER A 181 -3.40 3.14 10.57
N HIS A 182 -3.15 1.87 10.26
CA HIS A 182 -1.82 1.30 10.13
C HIS A 182 -1.63 0.71 8.74
N GLN A 183 -0.64 1.21 7.99
CA GLN A 183 -0.31 0.66 6.67
C GLN A 183 0.80 -0.36 6.80
N CYS A 184 0.52 -1.63 6.46
CA CYS A 184 1.44 -2.76 6.57
C CYS A 184 1.53 -3.59 5.29
N ARG A 185 2.66 -4.27 5.08
CA ARG A 185 2.76 -5.28 4.05
C ARG A 185 1.89 -6.47 4.43
N TYR A 186 0.98 -6.84 3.52
CA TYR A 186 0.17 -8.05 3.66
C TYR A 186 -0.25 -8.59 2.30
N SER A 187 -0.08 -9.89 2.11
CA SER A 187 -0.46 -10.60 0.88
C SER A 187 -0.59 -12.09 1.15
N MET A 188 -1.07 -12.85 0.16
CA MET A 188 -1.08 -14.32 0.20
C MET A 188 0.30 -14.95 0.47
N LEU A 189 1.41 -14.27 0.10
CA LEU A 189 2.78 -14.76 0.29
C LEU A 189 3.49 -14.13 1.50
N PHE A 190 2.89 -13.16 2.15
CA PHE A 190 3.43 -12.50 3.34
C PHE A 190 2.32 -12.38 4.38
N ARG A 191 2.11 -13.43 5.16
CA ARG A 191 0.98 -13.62 6.09
C ARG A 191 1.31 -13.35 7.56
N ALA A 192 2.54 -12.94 7.87
CA ALA A 192 2.93 -12.66 9.26
C ALA A 192 1.96 -11.73 10.02
N PRO A 193 1.39 -10.66 9.41
CA PRO A 193 0.45 -9.77 10.09
C PRO A 193 -0.85 -10.42 10.59
N GLU A 194 -1.20 -11.61 10.12
CA GLU A 194 -2.36 -12.36 10.62
C GLU A 194 -2.22 -12.78 12.08
N ASN A 195 -0.99 -12.88 12.58
CA ASN A 195 -0.71 -13.36 13.94
C ASN A 195 -0.80 -12.27 15.01
N ASP A 196 -0.66 -10.99 14.62
CA ASP A 196 -0.54 -9.88 15.55
C ASP A 196 -1.19 -8.58 15.04
N VAL A 197 -0.69 -8.02 13.95
CA VAL A 197 -1.06 -6.68 13.47
C VAL A 197 -2.53 -6.58 13.06
N LEU A 198 -3.04 -7.52 12.26
CA LEU A 198 -4.43 -7.48 11.79
C LEU A 198 -5.43 -7.68 12.94
N PRO A 199 -5.26 -8.65 13.84
CA PRO A 199 -6.11 -8.78 15.04
C PRO A 199 -6.07 -7.54 15.94
N TYR A 200 -4.89 -6.97 16.17
CA TYR A 200 -4.75 -5.75 16.97
C TYR A 200 -5.50 -4.58 16.36
N CYS A 201 -5.33 -4.36 15.06
CA CYS A 201 -6.02 -3.28 14.34
C CYS A 201 -7.55 -3.43 14.42
N ALA A 202 -8.05 -4.66 14.25
CA ALA A 202 -9.49 -4.96 14.37
C ALA A 202 -10.03 -4.68 15.78
N GLU A 203 -9.29 -5.11 16.82
CA GLU A 203 -9.67 -4.91 18.22
C GLU A 203 -9.76 -3.43 18.60
N HIS A 204 -8.86 -2.60 18.05
CA HIS A 204 -8.74 -1.20 18.41
C HIS A 204 -9.36 -0.22 17.41
N ASN A 205 -10.14 -0.71 16.44
CA ASN A 205 -10.77 0.10 15.39
C ASN A 205 -9.76 0.97 14.62
N VAL A 206 -8.58 0.40 14.30
CA VAL A 206 -7.55 0.97 13.45
C VAL A 206 -7.66 0.32 12.07
N ALA A 207 -7.80 1.08 11.00
CA ALA A 207 -7.85 0.52 9.65
C ALA A 207 -6.50 -0.06 9.24
N SER A 208 -6.49 -1.33 8.77
CA SER A 208 -5.31 -1.94 8.16
C SER A 208 -5.29 -1.63 6.67
N ILE A 209 -4.32 -0.85 6.21
CA ILE A 209 -4.11 -0.56 4.81
C ILE A 209 -3.00 -1.49 4.29
N CYS A 210 -3.39 -2.52 3.54
CA CYS A 210 -2.49 -3.59 3.11
C CYS A 210 -1.80 -3.25 1.79
N TYR A 211 -0.48 -3.09 1.79
CA TYR A 211 0.27 -2.86 0.56
C TYR A 211 0.99 -4.13 0.07
N MET A 212 1.48 -4.13 -1.18
CA MET A 212 2.07 -5.28 -1.88
C MET A 212 1.11 -6.47 -2.05
N SER A 213 -0.18 -6.24 -2.06
CA SER A 213 -1.22 -7.27 -2.13
C SER A 213 -1.08 -8.24 -3.31
N LEU A 214 -0.54 -7.79 -4.44
CA LEU A 214 -0.27 -8.60 -5.63
C LEU A 214 1.21 -9.02 -5.76
N GLU A 215 2.03 -8.84 -4.71
CA GLU A 215 3.47 -9.16 -4.70
C GLU A 215 4.17 -8.77 -6.01
N GLN A 216 3.96 -7.49 -6.39
CA GLN A 216 4.60 -6.88 -7.55
C GLN A 216 4.31 -7.59 -8.89
N GLY A 217 3.13 -8.20 -8.95
CA GLY A 217 2.62 -8.89 -10.12
C GLY A 217 2.74 -10.42 -10.09
N LEU A 218 3.45 -11.01 -9.13
CA LEU A 218 3.54 -12.47 -8.99
C LEU A 218 2.15 -13.10 -8.84
N LEU A 219 1.28 -12.48 -8.04
CA LEU A 219 -0.06 -12.96 -7.73
C LEU A 219 -1.13 -12.57 -8.77
N THR A 220 -0.72 -12.23 -10.00
CA THR A 220 -1.64 -11.94 -11.10
C THR A 220 -1.85 -13.12 -12.06
N GLY A 221 -1.08 -14.22 -11.90
CA GLY A 221 -1.03 -15.31 -12.87
C GLY A 221 -0.27 -14.97 -14.17
N LYS A 222 0.24 -13.73 -14.32
CA LYS A 222 0.89 -13.24 -15.55
C LYS A 222 2.43 -13.33 -15.50
N VAL A 223 3.02 -13.73 -14.35
CA VAL A 223 4.46 -13.83 -14.14
C VAL A 223 4.88 -15.29 -14.01
N GLY A 224 4.97 -15.96 -15.16
CA GLY A 224 5.42 -17.36 -15.24
C GLY A 224 6.93 -17.53 -15.15
N PRO A 225 7.42 -18.80 -15.13
CA PRO A 225 8.84 -19.13 -14.96
C PRO A 225 9.72 -18.54 -16.08
N ASP A 226 9.19 -18.42 -17.30
CA ASP A 226 9.94 -17.96 -18.47
C ASP A 226 9.75 -16.44 -18.73
N ARG A 227 9.03 -15.73 -17.84
CA ARG A 227 8.87 -14.28 -17.97
C ARG A 227 10.21 -13.57 -17.81
N ILE A 228 10.62 -12.84 -18.85
CA ILE A 228 11.79 -11.96 -18.84
C ILE A 228 11.28 -10.52 -18.59
N PHE A 229 11.90 -9.82 -17.66
CA PHE A 229 11.64 -8.41 -17.41
C PHE A 229 12.63 -7.55 -18.22
N ASN A 230 12.16 -6.39 -18.68
CA ASN A 230 12.99 -5.47 -19.45
C ASN A 230 14.18 -4.94 -18.62
N ALA A 231 15.27 -4.60 -19.31
CA ALA A 231 16.39 -3.90 -18.69
C ALA A 231 15.90 -2.58 -18.08
N GLY A 232 16.19 -2.35 -16.82
CA GLY A 232 15.67 -1.19 -16.04
C GLY A 232 14.42 -1.51 -15.22
N ASP A 233 13.71 -2.62 -15.46
CA ASP A 233 12.72 -3.12 -14.50
C ASP A 233 13.48 -3.80 -13.35
N TRP A 234 13.36 -3.29 -12.14
CA TRP A 234 14.08 -3.83 -10.98
C TRP A 234 13.80 -5.34 -10.75
N ARG A 235 12.66 -5.85 -11.23
CA ARG A 235 12.30 -7.27 -11.15
C ARG A 235 13.19 -8.18 -12.00
N ALA A 236 13.96 -7.61 -12.94
CA ALA A 236 14.91 -8.38 -13.74
C ALA A 236 15.95 -9.14 -12.90
N ASN A 237 16.28 -8.60 -11.72
CA ASN A 237 17.22 -9.19 -10.78
C ASN A 237 16.58 -9.58 -9.44
N ALA A 238 15.26 -9.53 -9.32
CA ALA A 238 14.56 -9.70 -8.05
C ALA A 238 14.75 -11.08 -7.42
N GLU A 239 15.03 -12.12 -8.19
CA GLU A 239 15.32 -13.48 -7.71
C GLU A 239 16.53 -13.56 -6.76
N GLN A 240 17.43 -12.56 -6.78
CA GLN A 240 18.61 -12.51 -5.92
C GLN A 240 18.24 -12.22 -4.45
N TRP A 241 17.13 -11.50 -4.19
CA TRP A 241 16.72 -11.10 -2.83
C TRP A 241 15.25 -11.38 -2.51
N LEU A 242 14.43 -11.73 -3.53
CA LEU A 242 13.04 -12.14 -3.37
C LEU A 242 12.86 -13.57 -3.90
N PRO A 243 12.92 -14.59 -3.04
CA PRO A 243 12.89 -15.99 -3.45
C PRO A 243 11.69 -16.36 -4.33
N TRP A 244 10.51 -15.73 -4.12
CA TRP A 244 9.34 -15.97 -4.95
C TRP A 244 9.52 -15.58 -6.42
N PHE A 245 10.51 -14.73 -6.77
CA PHE A 245 10.86 -14.43 -8.15
C PHE A 245 11.72 -15.48 -8.84
N ARG A 246 12.23 -16.47 -8.11
CA ARG A 246 12.97 -17.59 -8.73
C ARG A 246 12.06 -18.41 -9.63
N ARG A 247 12.62 -18.95 -10.70
CA ARG A 247 11.89 -19.66 -11.75
C ARG A 247 11.01 -20.79 -11.20
N GLU A 248 11.56 -21.64 -10.33
CA GLU A 248 10.86 -22.76 -9.71
C GLU A 248 9.72 -22.32 -8.79
N ASN A 249 9.86 -21.21 -8.07
CA ASN A 249 8.82 -20.69 -7.21
C ASN A 249 7.69 -20.03 -8.02
N ARG A 250 8.02 -19.36 -9.14
CA ARG A 250 7.01 -18.85 -10.08
C ARG A 250 6.18 -19.97 -10.69
N GLN A 251 6.81 -21.13 -11.00
CA GLN A 251 6.08 -22.31 -11.47
C GLN A 251 5.10 -22.82 -10.40
N LYS A 252 5.55 -22.98 -9.14
CA LYS A 252 4.66 -23.39 -8.04
C LYS A 252 3.43 -22.50 -7.90
N LEU A 253 3.59 -21.18 -8.08
CA LEU A 253 2.45 -20.25 -8.06
C LEU A 253 1.49 -20.51 -9.21
N LEU A 254 1.99 -20.72 -10.43
CA LEU A 254 1.12 -21.03 -11.57
C LEU A 254 0.40 -22.36 -11.40
N ASP A 255 1.09 -23.39 -10.85
CA ASP A 255 0.47 -24.70 -10.59
C ASP A 255 -0.66 -24.57 -9.55
N MET A 256 -0.47 -23.78 -8.50
CA MET A 256 -1.52 -23.47 -7.54
C MET A 256 -2.69 -22.74 -8.19
N PHE A 257 -2.44 -21.71 -9.00
CA PHE A 257 -3.51 -20.98 -9.70
C PHE A 257 -4.28 -21.83 -10.69
N ALA A 258 -3.63 -22.79 -11.33
CA ALA A 258 -4.32 -23.75 -12.22
C ALA A 258 -5.36 -24.59 -11.46
N GLY A 259 -5.17 -24.82 -10.17
CA GLY A 259 -6.14 -25.46 -9.30
C GLY A 259 -7.35 -24.61 -8.93
N TRP A 260 -7.41 -23.33 -9.31
CA TRP A 260 -8.50 -22.39 -8.98
C TRP A 260 -9.42 -22.08 -10.17
N GLN A 261 -9.31 -22.82 -11.28
CA GLN A 261 -10.08 -22.53 -12.49
C GLN A 261 -11.60 -22.51 -12.23
N ASP A 262 -12.11 -23.42 -11.41
CA ASP A 262 -13.50 -23.49 -10.99
C ASP A 262 -13.94 -22.28 -10.14
N LEU A 263 -13.05 -21.74 -9.28
CA LEU A 263 -13.32 -20.51 -8.53
C LEU A 263 -13.38 -19.29 -9.45
N LEU A 264 -12.48 -19.22 -10.44
CA LEU A 264 -12.46 -18.12 -11.40
C LEU A 264 -13.73 -18.13 -12.25
N GLU A 265 -14.19 -19.31 -12.70
CA GLU A 265 -15.43 -19.47 -13.44
C GLU A 265 -16.67 -19.16 -12.59
N HIS A 266 -16.69 -19.63 -11.33
CA HIS A 266 -17.79 -19.40 -10.40
C HIS A 266 -18.00 -17.92 -10.09
N HIS A 267 -16.89 -17.18 -9.88
CA HIS A 267 -16.92 -15.77 -9.52
C HIS A 267 -16.81 -14.82 -10.73
N ASP A 268 -16.69 -15.35 -11.96
CA ASP A 268 -16.45 -14.59 -13.20
C ASP A 268 -15.32 -13.55 -13.01
N CYS A 269 -14.14 -14.02 -12.58
CA CYS A 269 -13.06 -13.14 -12.18
C CYS A 269 -11.68 -13.62 -12.66
N THR A 270 -10.71 -12.70 -12.62
CA THR A 270 -9.30 -13.00 -12.88
C THR A 270 -8.58 -13.47 -11.60
N ILE A 271 -7.40 -14.09 -11.77
CA ILE A 271 -6.52 -14.43 -10.63
C ILE A 271 -6.26 -13.19 -9.75
N ALA A 272 -5.93 -12.05 -10.37
CA ALA A 272 -5.66 -10.82 -9.62
C ALA A 272 -6.87 -10.38 -8.78
N GLN A 273 -8.07 -10.46 -9.34
CA GLN A 273 -9.30 -10.12 -8.64
C GLN A 273 -9.59 -11.11 -7.50
N LEU A 274 -9.40 -12.41 -7.72
CA LEU A 274 -9.57 -13.44 -6.69
C LEU A 274 -8.61 -13.22 -5.52
N VAL A 275 -7.35 -12.90 -5.81
CA VAL A 275 -6.31 -12.59 -4.81
C VAL A 275 -6.67 -11.35 -3.97
N ILE A 276 -7.12 -10.28 -4.62
CA ILE A 276 -7.55 -9.05 -3.92
C ILE A 276 -8.77 -9.35 -3.04
N ALA A 277 -9.77 -10.07 -3.57
CA ALA A 277 -10.98 -10.43 -2.84
C ALA A 277 -10.66 -11.30 -1.61
N TRP A 278 -9.78 -12.31 -1.76
CA TRP A 278 -9.33 -13.13 -0.63
C TRP A 278 -8.61 -12.30 0.42
N THR A 279 -7.72 -11.39 0.00
CA THR A 279 -6.98 -10.51 0.92
C THR A 279 -7.94 -9.61 1.70
N ALA A 280 -8.97 -9.06 1.05
CA ALA A 280 -9.98 -8.22 1.67
C ALA A 280 -10.96 -8.99 2.59
N ALA A 281 -11.07 -10.31 2.39
CA ALA A 281 -11.88 -11.20 3.23
C ALA A 281 -11.17 -11.65 4.51
N GLN A 282 -9.87 -11.37 4.66
CA GLN A 282 -9.14 -11.78 5.86
C GLN A 282 -9.54 -10.95 7.08
N PRO A 283 -9.71 -11.57 8.26
CA PRO A 283 -10.02 -10.85 9.48
C PRO A 283 -9.01 -9.74 9.76
N GLY A 284 -9.51 -8.51 9.97
CA GLY A 284 -8.68 -7.35 10.26
C GLY A 284 -8.09 -6.63 9.04
N ALA A 285 -8.09 -7.21 7.84
CA ALA A 285 -7.72 -6.49 6.62
C ALA A 285 -8.87 -5.58 6.18
N THR A 286 -8.65 -4.28 6.08
CA THR A 286 -9.73 -3.32 5.78
C THR A 286 -9.63 -2.71 4.39
N HIS A 287 -8.44 -2.32 3.97
CA HIS A 287 -8.20 -1.67 2.67
C HIS A 287 -7.00 -2.32 1.98
N ILE A 288 -7.14 -2.61 0.70
CA ILE A 288 -6.14 -3.34 -0.10
C ILE A 288 -5.60 -2.42 -1.19
N LEU A 289 -4.34 -2.04 -1.08
CA LEU A 289 -3.69 -1.19 -2.07
C LEU A 289 -3.21 -1.99 -3.28
N CYS A 290 -3.65 -1.58 -4.45
CA CYS A 290 -3.24 -2.15 -5.72
C CYS A 290 -2.42 -1.11 -6.51
N GLY A 291 -1.21 -1.49 -6.90
CA GLY A 291 -0.42 -0.72 -7.85
C GLY A 291 -0.99 -0.88 -9.27
N LEU A 292 -1.01 0.20 -10.03
CA LEU A 292 -1.52 0.19 -11.40
C LEU A 292 -0.56 0.96 -12.33
N ARG A 293 -0.63 0.63 -13.62
CA ARG A 293 0.08 1.32 -14.71
C ARG A 293 -0.86 1.69 -15.85
N THR A 294 -1.95 0.92 -16.05
CA THR A 294 -2.87 1.07 -17.16
C THR A 294 -4.31 1.18 -16.67
N ALA A 295 -5.17 1.76 -17.51
CA ALA A 295 -6.61 1.86 -17.24
C ALA A 295 -7.25 0.49 -16.96
N ASP A 296 -6.89 -0.53 -17.73
CA ASP A 296 -7.43 -1.88 -17.56
C ASP A 296 -7.10 -2.47 -16.18
N GLN A 297 -5.88 -2.21 -15.66
CA GLN A 297 -5.51 -2.63 -14.31
C GLN A 297 -6.33 -1.91 -13.24
N GLY A 298 -6.65 -0.62 -13.44
CA GLY A 298 -7.52 0.12 -12.54
C GLY A 298 -8.93 -0.45 -12.50
N ILE A 299 -9.50 -0.78 -13.67
CA ILE A 299 -10.82 -1.42 -13.80
C ILE A 299 -10.79 -2.83 -13.19
N GLU A 300 -9.76 -3.64 -13.49
CA GLU A 300 -9.58 -4.98 -12.94
C GLU A 300 -9.54 -4.95 -11.39
N ALA A 301 -8.73 -4.05 -10.80
CA ALA A 301 -8.64 -3.90 -9.35
C ALA A 301 -9.98 -3.44 -8.74
N ALA A 302 -10.67 -2.47 -9.35
CA ALA A 302 -11.97 -2.01 -8.88
C ALA A 302 -13.02 -3.14 -8.89
N GLY A 303 -13.00 -4.00 -9.91
CA GLY A 303 -13.89 -5.15 -10.02
C GLY A 303 -13.75 -6.15 -8.89
N ALA A 304 -12.55 -6.31 -8.33
CA ALA A 304 -12.29 -7.21 -7.20
C ALA A 304 -13.14 -6.89 -5.97
N ALA A 305 -13.47 -5.63 -5.75
CA ALA A 305 -14.29 -5.19 -4.63
C ALA A 305 -15.77 -5.59 -4.71
N ALA A 306 -16.21 -6.16 -5.83
CA ALA A 306 -17.57 -6.71 -5.98
C ALA A 306 -17.64 -8.21 -5.67
N ILE A 307 -16.49 -8.90 -5.59
CA ILE A 307 -16.42 -10.34 -5.37
C ILE A 307 -16.63 -10.63 -3.89
N LEU A 308 -17.62 -11.45 -3.59
CA LEU A 308 -17.91 -11.94 -2.25
C LEU A 308 -17.58 -13.43 -2.21
N LEU A 309 -16.46 -13.77 -1.57
CA LEU A 309 -16.04 -15.15 -1.36
C LEU A 309 -16.85 -15.77 -0.23
N SER A 310 -17.29 -17.01 -0.41
CA SER A 310 -17.84 -17.80 0.68
C SER A 310 -16.74 -18.20 1.69
N GLU A 311 -17.14 -18.57 2.91
CA GLU A 311 -16.19 -19.10 3.90
C GLU A 311 -15.44 -20.33 3.37
N SER A 312 -16.11 -21.18 2.61
CA SER A 312 -15.50 -22.38 1.99
C SER A 312 -14.44 -21.99 0.94
N ASP A 313 -14.69 -20.95 0.13
CA ASP A 313 -13.71 -20.47 -0.85
C ASP A 313 -12.47 -19.88 -0.16
N VAL A 314 -12.69 -19.06 0.87
CA VAL A 314 -11.59 -18.49 1.67
C VAL A 314 -10.77 -19.59 2.33
N GLN A 315 -11.42 -20.62 2.91
CA GLN A 315 -10.74 -21.75 3.56
C GLN A 315 -9.97 -22.59 2.54
N ARG A 316 -10.54 -22.88 1.37
CA ARG A 316 -9.88 -23.62 0.29
C ARG A 316 -8.62 -22.91 -0.15
N ILE A 317 -8.71 -21.62 -0.52
CA ILE A 317 -7.56 -20.82 -0.94
C ILE A 317 -6.49 -20.78 0.17
N SER A 318 -6.90 -20.61 1.43
CA SER A 318 -5.98 -20.61 2.57
C SER A 318 -5.27 -21.95 2.78
N SER A 319 -5.97 -23.06 2.50
CA SER A 319 -5.39 -24.41 2.56
C SER A 319 -4.37 -24.63 1.45
N ASP A 320 -4.67 -24.17 0.23
CA ASP A 320 -3.75 -24.25 -0.93
C ASP A 320 -2.48 -23.40 -0.68
N LEU A 321 -2.63 -22.20 -0.10
CA LEU A 321 -1.49 -21.37 0.31
C LEU A 321 -0.64 -22.05 1.39
N THR A 322 -1.26 -22.78 2.32
CA THR A 322 -0.54 -23.55 3.34
C THR A 322 0.21 -24.71 2.71
N ALA A 323 -0.40 -25.39 1.75
CA ALA A 323 0.23 -26.49 0.99
C ALA A 323 1.36 -26.01 0.08
N LEU A 324 1.26 -24.80 -0.49
CA LEU A 324 2.33 -24.14 -1.27
C LEU A 324 3.62 -24.01 -0.45
N GLY A 325 3.49 -23.71 0.84
CA GLY A 325 4.60 -23.58 1.79
C GLY A 325 5.51 -22.38 1.50
N ASN A 326 6.74 -22.45 2.00
CA ASN A 326 7.74 -21.40 1.81
C ASN A 326 8.41 -21.51 0.43
N PRO A 327 8.93 -20.39 -0.11
CA PRO A 327 9.69 -20.42 -1.34
C PRO A 327 11.01 -21.19 -1.16
N VAL A 328 11.46 -21.85 -2.22
CA VAL A 328 12.81 -22.45 -2.27
C VAL A 328 13.83 -21.31 -2.23
N THR A 329 14.75 -21.37 -1.29
CA THR A 329 15.80 -20.35 -1.09
C THR A 329 17.17 -20.80 -1.53
N GLU A 330 17.45 -22.12 -1.53
CA GLU A 330 18.72 -22.68 -2.00
C GLU A 330 18.69 -22.83 -3.53
N GLN A 331 19.82 -22.54 -4.18
CA GLN A 331 20.02 -22.99 -5.56
C GLN A 331 20.07 -24.52 -5.51
N LEU A 332 19.12 -25.18 -6.18
CA LEU A 332 19.29 -26.59 -6.50
C LEU A 332 20.58 -26.67 -7.32
N GLY A 333 21.64 -27.20 -6.69
CA GLY A 333 22.94 -27.34 -7.31
C GLY A 333 22.78 -28.04 -8.66
N GLY A 334 23.12 -27.32 -9.73
CA GLY A 334 23.25 -27.88 -11.06
C GLY A 334 24.52 -28.71 -11.22
#